data_4bc8289ee655e68a736c70b332e3d1ae
#
_entry.id   4bc8289ee655e68a736c70b332e3d1ae
#
_cell.length_a   1.000
_cell.length_b   1.000
_cell.length_c   1.000
_cell.angle_alpha   90.00
_cell.angle_beta   90.00
_cell.angle_gamma   90.00
#
_symmetry.space_group_name_H-M   'P 1'
#
loop_
_entity.id
_entity.type
_entity.pdbx_description
1 polymer ?
#
loop_
_entity_poly.entity_id
_entity_poly.type
_entity_poly.pdbx_seq_one_letter_code
_entity_poly.pdbx_strand_id
1 'polypeptide(L)'
;VGSINGKLFASAGITYMKDSGNGYSYTLNACKAITKAYATTNNWDIAFGIPNQVRLVTKTTLSPYYWPDLYNKISKSFTSEGITTISLDDATTLLYSDFSRENYSRADTMNKLVDGYKQFKDAGFTLLASGANAYALPYVDYLTDVPVTSSNFDLFDYDIPFYEIVIHGYLPYTTKAVNASANADDTIMLALLTATPVHYDMMYADPNDFTDSDYETLFYSNYKGWLEPSAKIYKLYQDELKDFANLHITGYNRISGDEMETEFDGGKTIRVNTRKMTLTVNGKEIDLAQYGLKGETDE
;
A
#
# COMPACT_ATOMS: atom_id res chain seq x y z
N VAL A 1 19.37 -4.44 9.55
CA VAL A 1 18.79 -3.99 8.26
C VAL A 1 19.90 -3.44 7.38
N GLY A 2 20.73 -2.51 7.84
CA GLY A 2 21.83 -1.93 7.03
C GLY A 2 22.83 -2.95 6.50
N SER A 3 23.11 -4.06 7.21
CA SER A 3 24.03 -5.10 6.77
C SER A 3 23.58 -5.87 5.52
N ILE A 4 22.31 -5.76 5.15
CA ILE A 4 21.70 -6.40 3.96
C ILE A 4 21.21 -5.34 2.95
N ASN A 5 21.72 -4.11 3.01
CA ASN A 5 21.29 -2.96 2.20
C ASN A 5 19.78 -2.65 2.30
N GLY A 6 19.12 -3.10 3.34
CA GLY A 6 17.72 -2.79 3.60
C GLY A 6 17.56 -1.38 4.19
N LYS A 7 16.40 -0.77 3.93
CA LYS A 7 15.98 0.50 4.55
C LYS A 7 14.90 0.21 5.59
N LEU A 8 14.97 0.89 6.73
CA LEU A 8 13.93 0.87 7.75
C LEU A 8 13.18 2.19 7.72
N PHE A 9 11.87 2.13 7.54
CA PHE A 9 11.02 3.31 7.60
C PHE A 9 10.28 3.33 8.94
N ALA A 10 10.48 4.40 9.70
CA ALA A 10 9.78 4.59 10.96
C ALA A 10 8.38 5.15 10.71
N SER A 11 7.37 4.51 11.31
CA SER A 11 5.98 4.98 11.19
C SER A 11 5.79 6.33 11.88
N ALA A 12 5.16 7.26 11.17
CA ALA A 12 4.77 8.58 11.68
C ALA A 12 3.25 8.65 11.72
N GLY A 13 2.64 8.28 12.84
CA GLY A 13 1.19 8.40 13.04
C GLY A 13 0.72 9.85 12.98
N ILE A 14 0.18 10.28 11.84
CA ILE A 14 -0.23 11.68 11.60
C ILE A 14 -1.74 11.85 11.71
N THR A 15 -2.51 10.92 11.16
CA THR A 15 -3.95 11.10 10.93
C THR A 15 -4.81 10.63 12.09
N TYR A 16 -4.41 9.59 12.80
CA TYR A 16 -5.22 8.99 13.86
C TYR A 16 -4.73 9.30 15.26
N MET A 17 -5.70 9.42 16.16
CA MET A 17 -5.50 9.41 17.61
C MET A 17 -5.99 8.05 18.13
N LYS A 18 -5.14 7.26 18.76
CA LYS A 18 -5.54 6.00 19.41
C LYS A 18 -6.20 6.26 20.75
N ASP A 19 -5.53 7.08 21.58
CA ASP A 19 -5.97 7.47 22.92
C ASP A 19 -5.54 8.91 23.21
N SER A 20 -6.07 9.49 24.28
CA SER A 20 -5.55 10.76 24.80
C SER A 20 -4.14 10.54 25.37
N GLY A 21 -3.20 11.35 24.95
CA GLY A 21 -1.81 11.27 25.39
C GLY A 21 -0.91 12.15 24.54
N ASN A 22 0.38 12.24 24.89
CA ASN A 22 1.38 13.02 24.15
C ASN A 22 0.98 14.50 23.91
N GLY A 23 0.17 15.07 24.80
CA GLY A 23 -0.35 16.44 24.69
C GLY A 23 -1.62 16.57 23.85
N TYR A 24 -2.21 15.47 23.38
CA TYR A 24 -3.50 15.44 22.66
C TYR A 24 -4.59 14.77 23.49
N SER A 25 -5.83 15.25 23.34
CA SER A 25 -7.03 14.64 23.91
C SER A 25 -8.18 14.65 22.90
N TYR A 26 -9.05 13.66 22.96
CA TYR A 26 -10.23 13.58 22.06
C TYR A 26 -11.09 14.83 22.15
N THR A 27 -11.35 15.33 23.35
CA THR A 27 -12.22 16.48 23.56
C THR A 27 -11.72 17.74 22.85
N LEU A 28 -10.40 17.97 22.84
CA LEU A 28 -9.81 19.23 22.37
C LEU A 28 -9.24 19.14 20.96
N ASN A 29 -8.73 17.96 20.56
CA ASN A 29 -7.87 17.82 19.40
C ASN A 29 -8.46 16.93 18.30
N ALA A 30 -9.52 16.18 18.59
CA ALA A 30 -10.14 15.33 17.60
C ALA A 30 -10.90 16.14 16.54
N CYS A 31 -10.84 15.65 15.32
CA CYS A 31 -11.66 16.11 14.21
C CYS A 31 -13.14 15.90 14.50
N LYS A 32 -14.00 16.80 14.02
CA LYS A 32 -15.44 16.71 14.19
C LYS A 32 -16.17 16.74 12.84
N ALA A 33 -17.19 15.92 12.74
CA ALA A 33 -18.16 15.95 11.65
C ALA A 33 -18.98 17.27 11.70
N ILE A 34 -19.76 17.55 10.66
CA ILE A 34 -20.65 18.72 10.61
C ILE A 34 -21.67 18.73 11.75
N THR A 35 -22.07 17.57 12.25
CA THR A 35 -22.94 17.39 13.42
C THR A 35 -22.27 17.68 14.76
N LYS A 36 -20.96 18.03 14.75
CA LYS A 36 -20.09 18.17 15.92
C LYS A 36 -19.81 16.87 16.67
N ALA A 37 -20.25 15.72 16.19
CA ALA A 37 -19.79 14.43 16.68
C ALA A 37 -18.32 14.21 16.27
N TYR A 38 -17.58 13.36 17.00
CA TYR A 38 -16.22 13.00 16.63
C TYR A 38 -16.21 12.29 15.28
N ALA A 39 -15.27 12.68 14.41
CA ALA A 39 -15.02 11.96 13.18
C ALA A 39 -14.23 10.69 13.51
N THR A 40 -14.88 9.56 13.35
CA THR A 40 -14.32 8.25 13.70
C THR A 40 -14.35 7.32 12.50
N THR A 41 -13.38 6.42 12.44
CA THR A 41 -13.42 5.26 11.55
C THR A 41 -13.50 4.01 12.40
N ASN A 42 -14.30 3.06 11.98
CA ASN A 42 -14.42 1.76 12.63
C ASN A 42 -13.68 0.71 11.79
N ASN A 43 -13.22 -0.35 12.45
CA ASN A 43 -12.82 -1.54 11.72
C ASN A 43 -14.03 -2.07 10.96
N TRP A 44 -13.80 -2.43 9.70
CA TRP A 44 -14.83 -2.94 8.82
C TRP A 44 -14.76 -4.47 8.79
N ASP A 45 -15.88 -5.12 8.94
CA ASP A 45 -15.96 -6.56 8.71
C ASP A 45 -16.20 -6.80 7.22
N ILE A 46 -15.14 -7.27 6.55
CA ILE A 46 -15.13 -7.45 5.10
C ILE A 46 -16.14 -8.55 4.68
N ALA A 47 -16.30 -9.58 5.50
CA ALA A 47 -17.17 -10.71 5.19
C ALA A 47 -18.66 -10.31 5.16
N PHE A 48 -19.05 -9.36 6.02
CA PHE A 48 -20.43 -8.92 6.12
C PHE A 48 -20.70 -7.53 5.53
N GLY A 49 -19.65 -6.81 5.10
CA GLY A 49 -19.79 -5.47 4.56
C GLY A 49 -20.34 -4.43 5.56
N ILE A 50 -20.12 -4.62 6.86
CA ILE A 50 -20.60 -3.74 7.94
C ILE A 50 -19.46 -3.40 8.91
N PRO A 51 -19.60 -2.34 9.72
CA PRO A 51 -18.66 -2.11 10.82
C PRO A 51 -18.59 -3.33 11.74
N ASN A 52 -17.37 -3.73 12.13
CA ASN A 52 -17.19 -4.90 13.00
C ASN A 52 -17.93 -4.71 14.32
N GLN A 53 -18.92 -5.57 14.58
CA GLN A 53 -19.79 -5.49 15.75
C GLN A 53 -19.13 -6.05 17.02
N VAL A 54 -18.14 -6.93 16.85
CA VAL A 54 -17.48 -7.63 17.96
C VAL A 54 -16.35 -6.79 18.53
N ARG A 55 -15.65 -6.04 17.66
CA ARG A 55 -14.54 -5.17 18.04
C ARG A 55 -14.65 -3.82 17.33
N LEU A 56 -15.38 -2.92 17.97
CA LEU A 56 -15.39 -1.51 17.57
C LEU A 56 -14.07 -0.85 17.99
N VAL A 57 -12.99 -1.13 17.27
CA VAL A 57 -11.78 -0.31 17.39
C VAL A 57 -12.06 1.00 16.66
N THR A 58 -12.60 1.93 17.41
CA THR A 58 -12.88 3.26 16.87
C THR A 58 -11.61 4.07 16.87
N LYS A 59 -11.08 4.33 15.68
CA LYS A 59 -9.98 5.29 15.51
C LYS A 59 -10.57 6.68 15.29
N THR A 60 -10.14 7.64 16.08
CA THR A 60 -10.53 9.04 15.93
C THR A 60 -9.44 9.80 15.17
N THR A 61 -9.84 10.63 14.21
CA THR A 61 -8.89 11.43 13.44
C THR A 61 -8.47 12.69 14.19
N LEU A 62 -7.18 13.03 14.07
CA LEU A 62 -6.64 14.28 14.62
C LEU A 62 -7.07 15.47 13.73
N SER A 63 -7.47 16.57 14.35
CA SER A 63 -7.79 17.80 13.61
C SER A 63 -6.55 18.30 12.84
N PRO A 64 -6.68 18.64 11.54
CA PRO A 64 -5.60 19.22 10.73
C PRO A 64 -5.03 20.53 11.29
N TYR A 65 -5.73 21.16 12.21
CA TYR A 65 -5.23 22.33 12.92
C TYR A 65 -3.90 22.08 13.64
N TYR A 66 -3.72 20.86 14.17
CA TYR A 66 -2.54 20.49 14.96
C TYR A 66 -1.40 19.88 14.17
N TRP A 67 -1.57 19.60 12.88
CA TRP A 67 -0.55 18.94 12.06
C TRP A 67 0.77 19.71 11.95
N PRO A 68 0.81 21.07 11.79
CA PRO A 68 2.09 21.79 11.75
C PRO A 68 2.96 21.55 12.97
N ASP A 69 2.36 21.55 14.18
CA ASP A 69 3.09 21.23 15.42
C ASP A 69 3.54 19.77 15.46
N LEU A 70 2.68 18.86 14.98
CA LEU A 70 2.99 17.43 14.92
C LEU A 70 4.16 17.15 13.98
N TYR A 71 4.18 17.74 12.77
CA TYR A 71 5.28 17.61 11.84
C TYR A 71 6.60 18.09 12.43
N ASN A 72 6.59 19.23 13.13
CA ASN A 72 7.77 19.73 13.83
C ASN A 72 8.25 18.78 14.94
N LYS A 73 7.34 18.19 15.71
CA LYS A 73 7.67 17.23 16.77
C LYS A 73 8.27 15.95 16.17
N ILE A 74 7.66 15.40 15.12
CA ILE A 74 8.14 14.19 14.43
C ILE A 74 9.55 14.47 13.87
N SER A 75 9.74 15.55 13.10
CA SER A 75 11.03 15.90 12.50
C SER A 75 12.13 16.03 13.57
N LYS A 76 11.88 16.74 14.66
CA LYS A 76 12.85 16.91 15.75
C LYS A 76 13.18 15.58 16.44
N SER A 77 12.15 14.79 16.78
CA SER A 77 12.34 13.50 17.45
C SER A 77 13.12 12.52 16.58
N PHE A 78 12.74 12.38 15.31
CA PHE A 78 13.39 11.44 14.40
C PHE A 78 14.83 11.84 14.10
N THR A 79 15.08 13.13 13.88
CA THR A 79 16.45 13.65 13.70
C THR A 79 17.31 13.39 14.93
N SER A 80 16.80 13.57 16.15
CA SER A 80 17.56 13.32 17.39
C SER A 80 17.94 11.85 17.56
N GLU A 81 17.14 10.93 17.02
CA GLU A 81 17.41 9.49 17.04
C GLU A 81 18.18 8.99 15.80
N GLY A 82 18.59 9.91 14.91
CA GLY A 82 19.31 9.55 13.67
C GLY A 82 18.44 8.86 12.62
N ILE A 83 17.10 8.95 12.72
CA ILE A 83 16.14 8.41 11.74
C ILE A 83 16.04 9.40 10.58
N THR A 84 16.24 8.90 9.37
CA THR A 84 16.20 9.68 8.11
C THR A 84 15.10 9.25 7.16
N THR A 85 14.27 8.29 7.55
CA THR A 85 13.25 7.64 6.72
C THR A 85 11.93 7.57 7.46
N ILE A 86 10.84 8.00 6.83
CA ILE A 86 9.50 8.09 7.41
C ILE A 86 8.52 7.28 6.59
N SER A 87 7.72 6.43 7.24
CA SER A 87 6.47 5.91 6.68
C SER A 87 5.32 6.86 7.06
N LEU A 88 4.62 7.34 6.03
CA LEU A 88 3.50 8.28 6.19
C LEU A 88 2.17 7.57 6.51
N ASP A 89 2.17 6.24 6.42
CA ASP A 89 0.99 5.41 6.68
C ASP A 89 -0.27 5.95 5.95
N ASP A 90 -1.39 6.13 6.66
CA ASP A 90 -2.67 6.60 6.10
C ASP A 90 -2.68 8.06 5.63
N ALA A 91 -1.64 8.84 5.95
CA ALA A 91 -1.61 10.27 5.63
C ALA A 91 -1.58 10.58 4.12
N THR A 92 -1.31 9.58 3.27
CA THR A 92 -1.28 9.74 1.81
C THR A 92 -2.59 9.36 1.11
N THR A 93 -3.49 8.67 1.82
CA THR A 93 -4.76 8.17 1.27
C THR A 93 -5.99 8.76 1.95
N LEU A 94 -5.89 9.08 3.23
CA LEU A 94 -7.02 9.54 4.03
C LEU A 94 -7.25 11.04 3.91
N LEU A 95 -8.39 11.43 3.34
CA LEU A 95 -8.86 12.82 3.29
C LEU A 95 -10.20 12.99 3.98
N TYR A 96 -10.26 13.92 4.93
CA TYR A 96 -11.49 14.25 5.66
C TYR A 96 -11.67 15.74 5.83
N SER A 97 -12.90 16.17 6.11
CA SER A 97 -13.20 17.53 6.52
C SER A 97 -13.23 17.62 8.05
N ASP A 98 -12.86 18.75 8.62
CA ASP A 98 -12.93 18.99 10.05
C ASP A 98 -13.77 20.23 10.37
N PHE A 99 -14.80 20.03 11.15
CA PHE A 99 -15.70 21.09 11.62
C PHE A 99 -15.51 21.41 13.11
N SER A 100 -14.34 21.08 13.68
CA SER A 100 -14.06 21.31 15.11
C SER A 100 -13.87 22.79 15.45
N ARG A 101 -12.94 23.47 14.81
CA ARG A 101 -12.55 24.86 15.06
C ARG A 101 -12.70 25.75 13.83
N GLU A 102 -11.89 25.53 12.81
CA GLU A 102 -11.73 26.41 11.64
C GLU A 102 -12.48 25.96 10.39
N ASN A 103 -13.23 24.86 10.48
CA ASN A 103 -13.97 24.29 9.35
C ASN A 103 -13.09 24.02 8.13
N TYR A 104 -12.17 23.06 8.26
CA TYR A 104 -11.34 22.61 7.15
C TYR A 104 -12.14 21.75 6.18
N SER A 105 -12.13 22.12 4.89
CA SER A 105 -12.59 21.26 3.81
C SER A 105 -11.57 20.13 3.52
N ARG A 106 -11.96 19.15 2.70
CA ARG A 106 -11.00 18.14 2.20
C ARG A 106 -9.84 18.77 1.42
N ALA A 107 -10.10 19.85 0.67
CA ALA A 107 -9.05 20.57 -0.05
C ALA A 107 -8.06 21.24 0.92
N ASP A 108 -8.55 21.87 2.00
CA ASP A 108 -7.67 22.44 3.02
C ASP A 108 -6.85 21.36 3.72
N THR A 109 -7.46 20.22 4.03
CA THR A 109 -6.78 19.07 4.61
C THR A 109 -5.69 18.54 3.66
N MET A 110 -5.98 18.40 2.37
CA MET A 110 -5.01 18.02 1.35
C MET A 110 -3.81 18.99 1.33
N ASN A 111 -4.07 20.30 1.31
CA ASN A 111 -2.99 21.28 1.32
C ASN A 111 -2.10 21.18 2.55
N LYS A 112 -2.69 20.96 3.72
CA LYS A 112 -1.92 20.75 4.98
C LYS A 112 -1.10 19.47 4.98
N LEU A 113 -1.59 18.39 4.35
CA LEU A 113 -0.79 17.17 4.14
C LEU A 113 0.40 17.45 3.22
N VAL A 114 0.16 18.11 2.09
CA VAL A 114 1.22 18.49 1.14
C VAL A 114 2.28 19.38 1.80
N ASP A 115 1.87 20.32 2.64
CA ASP A 115 2.81 21.16 3.39
C ASP A 115 3.67 20.33 4.36
N GLY A 116 3.07 19.31 4.99
CA GLY A 116 3.81 18.35 5.82
C GLY A 116 4.82 17.53 5.05
N TYR A 117 4.44 17.00 3.85
CA TYR A 117 5.37 16.27 3.00
C TYR A 117 6.57 17.13 2.57
N LYS A 118 6.31 18.40 2.15
CA LYS A 118 7.37 19.35 1.82
C LYS A 118 8.30 19.59 3.02
N GLN A 119 7.73 19.82 4.21
CA GLN A 119 8.51 20.04 5.41
C GLN A 119 9.42 18.84 5.73
N PHE A 120 8.94 17.60 5.60
CA PHE A 120 9.76 16.41 5.79
C PHE A 120 10.85 16.29 4.71
N LYS A 121 10.53 16.57 3.45
CA LYS A 121 11.51 16.58 2.35
C LYS A 121 12.59 17.64 2.56
N ASP A 122 12.21 18.86 2.94
CA ASP A 122 13.13 19.97 3.23
C ASP A 122 14.05 19.67 4.43
N ALA A 123 13.56 18.88 5.38
CA ALA A 123 14.35 18.36 6.50
C ALA A 123 15.24 17.15 6.15
N GLY A 124 15.22 16.70 4.87
CA GLY A 124 16.09 15.63 4.37
C GLY A 124 15.55 14.22 4.57
N PHE A 125 14.28 14.05 4.93
CA PHE A 125 13.70 12.71 5.08
C PHE A 125 13.35 12.06 3.73
N THR A 126 13.58 10.75 3.67
CA THR A 126 13.04 9.87 2.63
C THR A 126 11.66 9.37 3.06
N LEU A 127 10.66 9.47 2.18
CA LEU A 127 9.27 9.20 2.50
C LEU A 127 8.76 7.93 1.82
N LEU A 128 8.14 7.04 2.60
CA LEU A 128 7.39 5.88 2.15
C LEU A 128 5.90 6.15 2.34
N ALA A 129 5.09 5.84 1.34
CA ALA A 129 3.64 5.86 1.44
C ALA A 129 3.05 4.44 1.34
N SER A 130 1.98 4.18 2.08
CA SER A 130 1.15 2.99 1.92
C SER A 130 -0.06 3.37 1.06
N GLY A 131 0.01 3.08 -0.25
CA GLY A 131 -0.84 3.70 -1.25
C GLY A 131 -0.61 5.21 -1.34
N ALA A 132 -1.11 5.87 -2.34
CA ALA A 132 -1.07 7.33 -2.41
C ALA A 132 -2.14 7.89 -3.35
N ASN A 133 -2.81 8.94 -2.93
CA ASN A 133 -3.58 9.76 -3.85
C ASN A 133 -2.64 10.62 -4.70
N ALA A 134 -3.08 11.03 -5.89
CA ALA A 134 -2.27 11.74 -6.87
C ALA A 134 -1.54 12.97 -6.31
N TYR A 135 -2.12 13.69 -5.33
CA TYR A 135 -1.50 14.86 -4.71
C TYR A 135 -0.24 14.53 -3.87
N ALA A 136 -0.10 13.28 -3.41
CA ALA A 136 1.04 12.86 -2.60
C ALA A 136 2.22 12.32 -3.46
N LEU A 137 1.94 11.78 -4.66
CA LEU A 137 2.94 11.16 -5.53
C LEU A 137 4.21 12.00 -5.77
N PRO A 138 4.14 13.33 -5.98
CA PRO A 138 5.33 14.14 -6.21
C PRO A 138 6.31 14.25 -5.02
N TYR A 139 5.87 13.84 -3.83
CA TYR A 139 6.63 14.05 -2.58
C TYR A 139 7.17 12.75 -1.98
N VAL A 140 6.64 11.60 -2.38
CA VAL A 140 7.07 10.29 -1.85
C VAL A 140 8.18 9.69 -2.69
N ASP A 141 9.04 8.91 -2.05
CA ASP A 141 10.19 8.25 -2.70
C ASP A 141 9.91 6.76 -2.95
N TYR A 142 9.01 6.16 -2.18
CA TYR A 142 8.63 4.75 -2.26
C TYR A 142 7.14 4.57 -1.98
N LEU A 143 6.53 3.58 -2.62
CA LEU A 143 5.15 3.19 -2.40
C LEU A 143 5.06 1.71 -2.03
N THR A 144 4.20 1.39 -1.07
CA THR A 144 3.67 0.04 -0.83
C THR A 144 2.17 0.04 -1.06
N ASP A 145 1.57 -1.13 -1.04
CA ASP A 145 0.11 -1.31 -1.07
C ASP A 145 -0.59 -0.74 -2.31
N VAL A 146 0.12 -0.69 -3.45
CA VAL A 146 -0.48 -0.34 -4.73
C VAL A 146 -1.47 -1.44 -5.13
N PRO A 147 -2.74 -1.10 -5.41
CA PRO A 147 -3.73 -2.10 -5.79
C PRO A 147 -3.50 -2.56 -7.22
N VAL A 148 -3.51 -3.88 -7.46
CA VAL A 148 -3.43 -4.48 -8.81
C VAL A 148 -4.80 -4.64 -9.48
N THR A 149 -5.88 -4.34 -8.75
CA THR A 149 -7.27 -4.36 -9.22
C THR A 149 -8.01 -3.11 -8.76
N SER A 150 -9.13 -2.79 -9.41
CA SER A 150 -10.02 -1.71 -9.02
C SER A 150 -11.05 -2.17 -7.98
N SER A 151 -12.11 -1.39 -7.78
CA SER A 151 -13.18 -1.68 -6.83
C SER A 151 -14.14 -2.80 -7.26
N ASN A 152 -14.00 -3.34 -8.48
CA ASN A 152 -14.82 -4.43 -9.04
C ASN A 152 -16.34 -4.21 -8.89
N PHE A 153 -16.81 -2.96 -9.05
CA PHE A 153 -18.25 -2.70 -9.08
C PHE A 153 -18.87 -3.27 -10.36
N ASP A 154 -20.07 -3.82 -10.26
CA ASP A 154 -20.83 -4.39 -11.39
C ASP A 154 -21.03 -3.43 -12.58
N LEU A 155 -20.72 -2.16 -12.41
CA LEU A 155 -20.78 -1.15 -13.46
C LEU A 155 -19.59 -1.24 -14.44
N PHE A 156 -18.49 -1.90 -14.07
CA PHE A 156 -17.27 -1.98 -14.87
C PHE A 156 -17.16 -3.38 -15.49
N ASP A 157 -16.88 -3.42 -16.79
CA ASP A 157 -16.74 -4.70 -17.52
C ASP A 157 -15.44 -5.43 -17.17
N TYR A 158 -14.37 -4.68 -16.86
CA TYR A 158 -13.06 -5.25 -16.50
C TYR A 158 -12.14 -4.19 -15.88
N ASP A 159 -11.12 -4.65 -15.20
CA ASP A 159 -10.05 -3.81 -14.65
C ASP A 159 -8.96 -3.52 -15.67
N ILE A 160 -8.34 -2.37 -15.54
CA ILE A 160 -7.08 -2.00 -16.18
C ILE A 160 -6.07 -1.59 -15.10
N PRO A 161 -4.77 -1.84 -15.26
CA PRO A 161 -3.74 -1.46 -14.29
C PRO A 161 -3.41 0.04 -14.42
N PHE A 162 -4.43 0.89 -14.25
CA PHE A 162 -4.30 2.33 -14.52
C PHE A 162 -3.31 3.02 -13.58
N TYR A 163 -3.28 2.60 -12.32
CA TYR A 163 -2.37 3.19 -11.33
C TYR A 163 -0.91 2.88 -11.71
N GLU A 164 -0.61 1.63 -12.06
CA GLU A 164 0.70 1.19 -12.51
C GLU A 164 1.12 1.89 -13.81
N ILE A 165 0.20 2.04 -14.77
CA ILE A 165 0.46 2.77 -16.01
C ILE A 165 0.94 4.20 -15.72
N VAL A 166 0.39 4.84 -14.69
CA VAL A 166 0.75 6.23 -14.33
C VAL A 166 2.10 6.30 -13.61
N ILE A 167 2.42 5.36 -12.72
CA ILE A 167 3.58 5.49 -11.82
C ILE A 167 4.79 4.66 -12.22
N HIS A 168 4.62 3.63 -13.05
CA HIS A 168 5.71 2.70 -13.40
C HIS A 168 6.85 3.42 -14.13
N GLY A 169 8.08 3.16 -13.71
CA GLY A 169 9.27 3.85 -14.20
C GLY A 169 9.58 5.19 -13.51
N TYR A 170 8.60 5.79 -12.81
CA TYR A 170 8.80 7.05 -12.07
C TYR A 170 9.07 6.85 -10.59
N LEU A 171 8.39 5.89 -9.96
CA LEU A 171 8.48 5.61 -8.53
C LEU A 171 8.67 4.12 -8.30
N PRO A 172 9.58 3.69 -7.41
CA PRO A 172 9.62 2.31 -6.95
C PRO A 172 8.40 2.03 -6.05
N TYR A 173 7.70 0.95 -6.36
CA TYR A 173 6.49 0.57 -5.66
C TYR A 173 6.33 -0.95 -5.57
N THR A 174 5.45 -1.42 -4.67
CA THR A 174 5.07 -2.82 -4.51
C THR A 174 3.55 -2.96 -4.42
N THR A 175 3.06 -4.18 -4.64
CA THR A 175 1.64 -4.49 -4.45
C THR A 175 1.20 -4.35 -2.99
N LYS A 176 -0.09 -4.52 -2.72
CA LYS A 176 -0.57 -4.94 -1.39
C LYS A 176 0.02 -6.29 -1.02
N ALA A 177 0.04 -6.61 0.28
CA ALA A 177 0.55 -7.89 0.73
C ALA A 177 -0.20 -9.04 0.05
N VAL A 178 0.49 -9.82 -0.79
CA VAL A 178 -0.15 -10.90 -1.56
C VAL A 178 -0.66 -12.03 -0.67
N ASN A 179 0.00 -12.26 0.47
CA ASN A 179 -0.45 -13.24 1.45
C ASN A 179 -1.65 -12.79 2.30
N ALA A 180 -2.08 -11.53 2.17
CA ALA A 180 -3.36 -11.02 2.69
C ALA A 180 -4.49 -11.14 1.65
N SER A 181 -4.19 -11.48 0.40
CA SER A 181 -5.18 -11.62 -0.66
C SER A 181 -5.96 -12.92 -0.53
N ALA A 182 -7.23 -12.90 -0.92
CA ALA A 182 -8.05 -14.11 -1.02
C ALA A 182 -7.52 -15.11 -2.06
N ASN A 183 -6.88 -14.62 -3.12
CA ASN A 183 -6.17 -15.40 -4.13
C ASN A 183 -4.79 -14.78 -4.36
N ALA A 184 -3.78 -15.38 -3.74
CA ALA A 184 -2.39 -14.92 -3.84
C ALA A 184 -1.83 -15.09 -5.26
N ASP A 185 -2.15 -16.20 -5.93
CA ASP A 185 -1.63 -16.52 -7.25
C ASP A 185 -2.15 -15.55 -8.30
N ASP A 186 -3.44 -15.22 -8.30
CA ASP A 186 -4.01 -14.21 -9.21
C ASP A 186 -3.38 -12.83 -8.96
N THR A 187 -3.20 -12.46 -7.69
CA THR A 187 -2.56 -11.20 -7.33
C THR A 187 -1.12 -11.14 -7.85
N ILE A 188 -0.38 -12.25 -7.74
CA ILE A 188 0.97 -12.36 -8.29
C ILE A 188 0.95 -12.23 -9.82
N MET A 189 0.05 -12.94 -10.52
CA MET A 189 -0.03 -12.86 -11.98
C MET A 189 -0.34 -11.45 -12.48
N LEU A 190 -1.25 -10.73 -11.81
CA LEU A 190 -1.54 -9.34 -12.13
C LEU A 190 -0.35 -8.41 -11.84
N ALA A 191 0.41 -8.69 -10.78
CA ALA A 191 1.65 -7.96 -10.51
C ALA A 191 2.73 -8.21 -11.57
N LEU A 192 2.88 -9.46 -12.03
CA LEU A 192 3.83 -9.82 -13.09
C LEU A 192 3.49 -9.11 -14.41
N LEU A 193 2.20 -8.92 -14.72
CA LEU A 193 1.73 -8.22 -15.92
C LEU A 193 2.33 -6.81 -16.06
N THR A 194 2.50 -6.12 -14.94
CA THR A 194 3.03 -4.76 -14.88
C THR A 194 4.48 -4.71 -14.36
N ALA A 195 5.16 -5.85 -14.28
CA ALA A 195 6.49 -5.98 -13.66
C ALA A 195 6.57 -5.38 -12.25
N THR A 196 5.48 -5.42 -11.49
CA THR A 196 5.40 -4.90 -10.13
C THR A 196 6.01 -5.90 -9.14
N PRO A 197 6.98 -5.51 -8.29
CA PRO A 197 7.44 -6.35 -7.20
C PRO A 197 6.31 -6.61 -6.19
N VAL A 198 6.18 -7.85 -5.75
CA VAL A 198 5.16 -8.23 -4.76
C VAL A 198 5.62 -7.93 -3.33
N HIS A 199 4.67 -7.64 -2.46
CA HIS A 199 4.86 -7.41 -1.04
C HIS A 199 4.29 -8.59 -0.23
N TYR A 200 4.96 -8.93 0.86
CA TYR A 200 4.50 -9.93 1.83
C TYR A 200 4.56 -9.35 3.23
N ASP A 201 3.49 -9.49 3.99
CA ASP A 201 3.52 -9.26 5.42
C ASP A 201 4.14 -10.47 6.11
N MET A 202 5.20 -10.26 6.86
CA MET A 202 5.89 -11.34 7.56
C MET A 202 6.10 -11.00 9.03
N MET A 203 5.67 -11.92 9.88
CA MET A 203 5.74 -11.80 11.32
C MET A 203 6.42 -13.01 11.94
N TYR A 204 7.28 -12.78 12.92
CA TYR A 204 8.00 -13.85 13.61
C TYR A 204 7.15 -14.57 14.66
N ALA A 205 6.26 -13.83 15.34
CA ALA A 205 5.45 -14.37 16.42
C ALA A 205 4.42 -15.40 15.92
N ASP A 206 3.95 -16.26 16.82
CA ASP A 206 2.90 -17.23 16.51
C ASP A 206 1.57 -16.50 16.32
N PRO A 207 0.79 -16.78 15.26
CA PRO A 207 -0.53 -16.18 15.06
C PRO A 207 -1.49 -16.37 16.23
N ASN A 208 -1.37 -17.47 16.98
CA ASN A 208 -2.18 -17.71 18.17
C ASN A 208 -1.96 -16.67 19.28
N ASP A 209 -0.78 -16.03 19.32
CA ASP A 209 -0.47 -14.98 20.30
C ASP A 209 -1.30 -13.70 20.06
N PHE A 210 -1.94 -13.58 18.88
CA PHE A 210 -2.77 -12.44 18.50
C PHE A 210 -4.27 -12.69 18.61
N THR A 211 -4.67 -13.90 18.98
CA THR A 211 -6.07 -14.23 19.26
C THR A 211 -6.58 -13.27 20.33
N ASP A 212 -7.75 -12.70 20.10
CA ASP A 212 -8.36 -11.72 20.99
C ASP A 212 -7.61 -10.37 21.14
N SER A 213 -6.71 -10.04 20.20
CA SER A 213 -6.04 -8.73 20.12
C SER A 213 -6.49 -7.91 18.90
N ASP A 214 -6.08 -6.63 18.84
CA ASP A 214 -6.30 -5.76 17.67
C ASP A 214 -5.54 -6.25 16.41
N TYR A 215 -4.67 -7.23 16.55
CA TYR A 215 -3.79 -7.78 15.51
C TYR A 215 -4.23 -9.16 15.00
N GLU A 216 -5.38 -9.67 15.42
CA GLU A 216 -5.85 -11.00 15.00
C GLU A 216 -6.02 -11.14 13.48
N THR A 217 -6.25 -10.02 12.77
CA THR A 217 -6.32 -9.99 11.31
C THR A 217 -5.02 -10.36 10.62
N LEU A 218 -3.88 -10.37 11.34
CA LEU A 218 -2.56 -10.73 10.83
C LEU A 218 -2.26 -12.24 10.93
N PHE A 219 -3.25 -13.08 11.19
CA PHE A 219 -3.08 -14.54 11.35
C PHE A 219 -2.40 -15.21 10.14
N TYR A 220 -2.51 -14.63 8.96
CA TYR A 220 -1.91 -15.12 7.72
C TYR A 220 -0.40 -14.85 7.61
N SER A 221 0.18 -13.96 8.44
CA SER A 221 1.49 -13.36 8.20
C SER A 221 2.68 -14.10 8.83
N ASN A 222 2.50 -15.33 9.36
CA ASN A 222 3.61 -16.08 9.93
C ASN A 222 4.68 -16.37 8.87
N TYR A 223 5.92 -15.92 9.14
CA TYR A 223 7.02 -16.00 8.18
C TYR A 223 7.36 -17.44 7.74
N LYS A 224 7.12 -18.44 8.60
CA LYS A 224 7.46 -19.84 8.29
C LYS A 224 6.73 -20.38 7.07
N GLY A 225 5.48 -19.94 6.87
CA GLY A 225 4.69 -20.36 5.72
C GLY A 225 5.07 -19.63 4.43
N TRP A 226 5.62 -18.42 4.54
CA TRP A 226 5.80 -17.54 3.39
C TRP A 226 7.25 -17.31 2.96
N LEU A 227 8.23 -17.70 3.77
CA LEU A 227 9.64 -17.43 3.47
C LEU A 227 10.10 -18.11 2.16
N GLU A 228 9.78 -19.38 1.96
CA GLU A 228 10.16 -20.12 0.75
C GLU A 228 9.35 -19.64 -0.48
N PRO A 229 8.01 -19.53 -0.45
CA PRO A 229 7.23 -18.98 -1.57
C PRO A 229 7.69 -17.59 -1.97
N SER A 230 7.87 -16.68 -1.02
CA SER A 230 8.30 -15.30 -1.33
C SER A 230 9.69 -15.25 -1.96
N ALA A 231 10.62 -16.10 -1.51
CA ALA A 231 11.95 -16.18 -2.10
C ALA A 231 11.91 -16.66 -3.56
N LYS A 232 11.01 -17.59 -3.89
CA LYS A 232 10.81 -18.07 -5.27
C LYS A 232 10.26 -16.95 -6.17
N ILE A 233 9.26 -16.21 -5.70
CA ILE A 233 8.69 -15.10 -6.46
C ILE A 233 9.69 -13.95 -6.61
N TYR A 234 10.46 -13.63 -5.54
CA TYR A 234 11.56 -12.68 -5.63
C TYR A 234 12.58 -13.11 -6.71
N LYS A 235 12.93 -14.40 -6.74
CA LYS A 235 13.85 -14.93 -7.76
C LYS A 235 13.27 -14.80 -9.18
N LEU A 236 11.99 -15.11 -9.39
CA LEU A 236 11.30 -14.89 -10.67
C LEU A 236 11.44 -13.44 -11.13
N TYR A 237 11.15 -12.50 -10.24
CA TYR A 237 11.27 -11.07 -10.56
C TYR A 237 12.71 -10.69 -10.92
N GLN A 238 13.71 -11.14 -10.16
CA GLN A 238 15.12 -10.85 -10.41
C GLN A 238 15.63 -11.46 -11.72
N ASP A 239 15.19 -12.65 -12.05
CA ASP A 239 15.65 -13.37 -13.25
C ASP A 239 15.03 -12.80 -14.53
N GLU A 240 13.73 -12.46 -14.52
CA GLU A 240 12.97 -12.20 -15.73
C GLU A 240 12.46 -10.75 -15.86
N LEU A 241 12.24 -10.02 -14.75
CA LEU A 241 11.50 -8.75 -14.76
C LEU A 241 12.28 -7.53 -14.24
N LYS A 242 13.43 -7.69 -13.58
CA LYS A 242 14.17 -6.56 -13.00
C LYS A 242 14.50 -5.45 -13.99
N ASP A 243 14.72 -5.81 -15.27
CA ASP A 243 15.09 -4.86 -16.34
C ASP A 243 13.88 -4.01 -16.81
N PHE A 244 12.68 -4.28 -16.30
CA PHE A 244 11.49 -3.48 -16.55
C PHE A 244 11.26 -2.40 -15.49
N ALA A 245 11.89 -2.48 -14.31
CA ALA A 245 11.63 -1.61 -13.16
C ALA A 245 11.70 -0.10 -13.44
N ASN A 246 12.53 0.32 -14.40
CA ASN A 246 12.72 1.74 -14.77
C ASN A 246 12.15 2.07 -16.15
N LEU A 247 11.39 1.18 -16.77
CA LEU A 247 10.73 1.42 -18.05
C LEU A 247 9.31 1.96 -17.79
N HIS A 248 8.84 2.86 -18.65
CA HIS A 248 7.46 3.28 -18.57
C HIS A 248 6.55 2.28 -19.28
N ILE A 249 5.33 2.11 -18.78
CA ILE A 249 4.29 1.38 -19.49
C ILE A 249 3.75 2.28 -20.60
N THR A 250 3.83 1.82 -21.85
CA THR A 250 3.43 2.56 -23.03
C THR A 250 2.12 2.04 -23.64
N GLY A 251 1.71 0.83 -23.29
CA GLY A 251 0.48 0.23 -23.78
C GLY A 251 -0.04 -0.88 -22.88
N TYR A 252 -1.35 -1.10 -22.94
CA TYR A 252 -2.05 -2.22 -22.32
C TYR A 252 -3.09 -2.76 -23.26
N ASN A 253 -3.13 -4.08 -23.41
CA ASN A 253 -4.07 -4.77 -24.28
C ASN A 253 -4.71 -5.95 -23.54
N ARG A 254 -6.03 -5.99 -23.49
CA ARG A 254 -6.81 -7.13 -23.01
C ARG A 254 -7.15 -8.03 -24.21
N ILE A 255 -6.46 -9.17 -24.30
CA ILE A 255 -6.60 -10.12 -25.41
C ILE A 255 -7.87 -10.96 -25.22
N SER A 256 -8.11 -11.39 -23.98
CA SER A 256 -9.31 -12.14 -23.59
C SER A 256 -9.72 -11.85 -22.14
N GLY A 257 -10.66 -12.60 -21.57
CA GLY A 257 -11.04 -12.51 -20.16
C GLY A 257 -9.88 -12.76 -19.23
N ASP A 258 -9.03 -13.70 -19.58
CA ASP A 258 -7.94 -14.20 -18.72
C ASP A 258 -6.55 -13.84 -19.25
N GLU A 259 -6.45 -13.25 -20.46
CA GLU A 259 -5.16 -12.99 -21.14
C GLU A 259 -4.99 -11.49 -21.42
N MET A 260 -3.89 -10.95 -20.93
CA MET A 260 -3.55 -9.53 -21.02
C MET A 260 -2.08 -9.34 -21.39
N GLU A 261 -1.77 -8.22 -22.02
CA GLU A 261 -0.43 -7.85 -22.41
C GLU A 261 -0.15 -6.38 -22.06
N THR A 262 1.02 -6.13 -21.53
CA THR A 262 1.53 -4.78 -21.24
C THR A 262 2.76 -4.52 -22.11
N GLU A 263 2.80 -3.35 -22.72
CA GLU A 263 3.94 -2.85 -23.51
C GLU A 263 4.72 -1.82 -22.71
N PHE A 264 6.05 -1.87 -22.84
CA PHE A 264 6.98 -0.98 -22.15
C PHE A 264 7.89 -0.26 -23.13
N ASP A 265 8.60 0.77 -22.65
CA ASP A 265 9.61 1.46 -23.41
C ASP A 265 10.55 0.50 -24.16
N GLY A 266 10.89 0.86 -25.40
CA GLY A 266 11.75 0.05 -26.26
C GLY A 266 11.02 -1.17 -26.88
N GLY A 267 9.70 -1.23 -26.82
CA GLY A 267 8.89 -2.31 -27.42
C GLY A 267 8.99 -3.63 -26.67
N LYS A 268 9.40 -3.61 -25.40
CA LYS A 268 9.37 -4.79 -24.54
C LYS A 268 7.94 -5.10 -24.13
N THR A 269 7.62 -6.40 -23.98
CA THR A 269 6.27 -6.86 -23.67
C THR A 269 6.26 -7.88 -22.55
N ILE A 270 5.20 -7.84 -21.74
CA ILE A 270 4.84 -8.88 -20.79
C ILE A 270 3.41 -9.30 -21.06
N ARG A 271 3.20 -10.60 -21.26
CA ARG A 271 1.88 -11.19 -21.43
C ARG A 271 1.62 -12.21 -20.34
N VAL A 272 0.45 -12.17 -19.74
CA VAL A 272 0.01 -13.14 -18.75
C VAL A 272 -1.33 -13.72 -19.13
N ASN A 273 -1.53 -14.99 -18.76
CA ASN A 273 -2.84 -15.62 -18.72
C ASN A 273 -3.07 -16.12 -17.29
N THR A 274 -4.02 -15.51 -16.60
CA THR A 274 -4.27 -15.79 -15.18
C THR A 274 -4.86 -17.18 -14.96
N ARG A 275 -5.70 -17.67 -15.86
CA ARG A 275 -6.31 -19.01 -15.75
C ARG A 275 -5.32 -20.12 -16.03
N LYS A 276 -4.53 -20.00 -17.09
CA LYS A 276 -3.52 -20.98 -17.46
C LYS A 276 -2.23 -20.85 -16.68
N MET A 277 -2.09 -19.79 -15.89
CA MET A 277 -0.87 -19.44 -15.17
C MET A 277 0.35 -19.44 -16.10
N THR A 278 0.28 -18.69 -17.20
CA THR A 278 1.40 -18.54 -18.13
C THR A 278 1.92 -17.11 -18.15
N LEU A 279 3.23 -16.98 -18.24
CA LEU A 279 3.94 -15.70 -18.35
C LEU A 279 4.82 -15.75 -19.61
N THR A 280 4.68 -14.74 -20.46
CA THR A 280 5.55 -14.55 -21.62
C THR A 280 6.24 -13.19 -21.51
N VAL A 281 7.57 -13.18 -21.56
CA VAL A 281 8.40 -11.97 -21.48
C VAL A 281 9.14 -11.81 -22.80
N ASN A 282 8.90 -10.72 -23.53
CA ASN A 282 9.48 -10.45 -24.85
C ASN A 282 9.36 -11.63 -25.83
N GLY A 283 8.20 -12.30 -25.85
CA GLY A 283 7.91 -13.45 -26.69
C GLY A 283 8.46 -14.80 -26.19
N LYS A 284 9.21 -14.82 -25.09
CA LYS A 284 9.71 -16.04 -24.45
C LYS A 284 8.77 -16.47 -23.33
N GLU A 285 8.22 -17.67 -23.42
CA GLU A 285 7.44 -18.26 -22.33
C GLU A 285 8.33 -18.67 -21.16
N ILE A 286 7.90 -18.33 -19.93
CA ILE A 286 8.60 -18.60 -18.69
C ILE A 286 7.91 -19.74 -17.96
N ASP A 287 8.66 -20.78 -17.59
CA ASP A 287 8.16 -21.87 -16.77
C ASP A 287 7.93 -21.41 -15.33
N LEU A 288 6.66 -21.14 -14.99
CA LEU A 288 6.28 -20.67 -13.66
C LEU A 288 6.29 -21.76 -12.60
N ALA A 289 6.24 -23.05 -13.00
CA ALA A 289 6.23 -24.16 -12.04
C ALA A 289 7.53 -24.23 -11.22
N GLN A 290 8.67 -23.84 -11.80
CA GLN A 290 9.95 -23.75 -11.08
C GLN A 290 9.94 -22.72 -9.93
N TYR A 291 9.02 -21.74 -10.00
CA TYR A 291 8.84 -20.70 -8.99
C TYR A 291 7.65 -21.00 -8.05
N GLY A 292 7.01 -22.14 -8.23
CA GLY A 292 5.92 -22.61 -7.35
C GLY A 292 4.53 -22.16 -7.76
N LEU A 293 4.39 -21.48 -8.91
CA LEU A 293 3.10 -21.12 -9.48
C LEU A 293 2.66 -22.21 -10.47
N LYS A 294 1.45 -22.74 -10.30
CA LYS A 294 0.91 -23.81 -11.16
C LYS A 294 -0.49 -23.44 -11.61
N GLY A 295 -0.73 -23.55 -12.92
CA GLY A 295 -2.07 -23.44 -13.48
C GLY A 295 -2.98 -24.59 -13.06
N GLU A 296 -4.28 -24.39 -13.19
CA GLU A 296 -5.24 -25.49 -13.11
C GLU A 296 -4.87 -26.51 -14.19
N THR A 297 -4.57 -27.74 -13.76
CA THR A 297 -4.47 -28.87 -14.70
C THR A 297 -5.89 -29.20 -15.13
N ASP A 298 -6.16 -29.13 -16.42
CA ASP A 298 -7.41 -29.65 -16.98
C ASP A 298 -7.49 -31.16 -16.62
N GLU A 299 -8.20 -31.48 -15.51
CA GLU A 299 -8.67 -32.83 -15.22
C GLU A 299 -10.07 -33.04 -15.79
#